data_8a7a73173dc0ad507de6ac747f9ac1fa
#
_entry.id   8a7a73173dc0ad507de6ac747f9ac1fa
#
_cell.length_a   1.000
_cell.length_b   1.000
_cell.length_c   1.000
_cell.angle_alpha   90.00
_cell.angle_beta   90.00
_cell.angle_gamma   90.00
#
_symmetry.space_group_name_H-M   'P 1'
#
loop_
_entity.id
_entity.type
_entity.pdbx_description
1 polymer ?
#
loop_
_entity_poly.entity_id
_entity_poly.type
_entity_poly.pdbx_seq_one_letter_code
_entity_poly.pdbx_strand_id
1 'polypeptide(L)'
;MSKWGPMPADRQTARRVVVSRNVMIPMRDGKRLATDIYRPALENGDPAPGPFPVILTRTSYDKSNPAMQVEPVGNFFAAHGYAVAIQDLRGRGESEDVGNYHHVANPEEGHDGYDTVEWLAAQPWSNGKVGMVGTSHSAVCTNAAALKNPPSLKAAWIDSAPTSGLDWQCRRGGAMAMQMFPALF
;
A
#
# COMPACT_ATOMS: atom_id res chain seq x y z
N MET A 1 0.50 -9.09 30.03
CA MET A 1 0.62 -10.23 29.09
C MET A 1 -0.02 -9.82 27.78
N SER A 2 0.74 -9.75 26.69
CA SER A 2 0.24 -9.36 25.37
C SER A 2 -0.82 -10.37 24.91
N LYS A 3 -2.00 -9.88 24.47
CA LYS A 3 -3.07 -10.72 23.90
C LYS A 3 -2.66 -11.42 22.57
N TRP A 4 -1.50 -11.06 22.06
CA TRP A 4 -0.91 -11.61 20.85
C TRP A 4 0.21 -12.53 21.32
N GLY A 5 0.13 -13.80 21.03
CA GLY A 5 1.17 -14.77 21.36
C GLY A 5 2.56 -14.31 20.87
N PRO A 6 3.64 -14.97 21.30
CA PRO A 6 4.99 -14.64 20.84
C PRO A 6 5.02 -14.74 19.31
N MET A 7 5.71 -13.77 18.67
CA MET A 7 5.97 -13.87 17.25
C MET A 7 6.70 -15.18 16.95
N PRO A 8 6.35 -15.87 15.84
CA PRO A 8 7.08 -17.07 15.41
C PRO A 8 8.58 -16.79 15.37
N ALA A 9 9.38 -17.72 15.86
CA ALA A 9 10.83 -17.59 15.97
C ALA A 9 11.52 -17.33 14.61
N ASP A 10 10.92 -17.77 13.51
CA ASP A 10 11.35 -17.56 12.15
C ASP A 10 11.26 -16.09 11.66
N ARG A 11 10.48 -15.26 12.36
CA ARG A 11 10.37 -13.82 12.08
C ARG A 11 11.35 -12.94 12.85
N GLN A 12 12.14 -13.53 13.76
CA GLN A 12 13.01 -12.74 14.66
C GLN A 12 14.38 -12.41 14.09
N THR A 13 14.78 -12.94 12.94
CA THR A 13 16.18 -12.93 12.51
C THR A 13 16.52 -11.97 11.37
N ALA A 14 15.56 -11.37 10.68
CA ALA A 14 15.85 -10.44 9.60
C ALA A 14 16.17 -9.03 10.15
N ARG A 15 17.43 -8.78 10.49
CA ARG A 15 17.89 -7.45 10.95
C ARG A 15 18.21 -6.49 9.81
N ARG A 16 18.39 -6.98 8.59
CA ARG A 16 18.71 -6.20 7.38
C ARG A 16 17.53 -6.20 6.44
N VAL A 17 17.44 -5.16 5.64
CA VAL A 17 16.39 -4.99 4.64
C VAL A 17 17.03 -4.67 3.31
N VAL A 18 16.57 -5.32 2.27
CA VAL A 18 16.90 -4.99 0.88
C VAL A 18 15.69 -4.33 0.23
N VAL A 19 15.94 -3.29 -0.55
CA VAL A 19 14.90 -2.51 -1.22
C VAL A 19 15.07 -2.58 -2.72
N SER A 20 14.02 -3.04 -3.41
CA SER A 20 13.92 -2.95 -4.87
C SER A 20 13.06 -1.73 -5.20
N ARG A 21 13.68 -0.69 -5.77
CA ARG A 21 13.01 0.56 -6.11
C ARG A 21 12.32 0.48 -7.48
N ASN A 22 11.21 1.18 -7.60
CA ASN A 22 10.49 1.37 -8.86
C ASN A 22 10.20 0.07 -9.62
N VAL A 23 9.80 -0.99 -8.92
CA VAL A 23 9.28 -2.19 -9.55
C VAL A 23 7.95 -1.83 -10.22
N MET A 24 7.93 -1.89 -11.55
CA MET A 24 6.79 -1.48 -12.36
C MET A 24 5.77 -2.61 -12.44
N ILE A 25 4.74 -2.55 -11.60
CA ILE A 25 3.68 -3.57 -11.55
C ILE A 25 2.67 -3.30 -12.66
N PRO A 26 2.41 -4.28 -13.55
CA PRO A 26 1.45 -4.11 -14.64
C PRO A 26 0.01 -4.16 -14.13
N MET A 27 -0.81 -3.24 -14.60
CA MET A 27 -2.25 -3.22 -14.41
C MET A 27 -2.96 -3.86 -15.60
N ARG A 28 -4.22 -4.25 -15.46
CA ARG A 28 -5.02 -4.92 -16.48
C ARG A 28 -5.20 -4.13 -17.79
N ASP A 29 -5.07 -2.82 -17.74
CA ASP A 29 -5.13 -1.92 -18.89
C ASP A 29 -3.78 -1.66 -19.57
N GLY A 30 -2.72 -2.34 -19.11
CA GLY A 30 -1.36 -2.23 -19.62
C GLY A 30 -0.53 -1.10 -19.05
N LYS A 31 -1.08 -0.24 -18.20
CA LYS A 31 -0.29 0.75 -17.45
C LYS A 31 0.51 0.09 -16.35
N ARG A 32 1.63 0.71 -15.93
CA ARG A 32 2.50 0.16 -14.90
C ARG A 32 2.64 1.14 -13.75
N LEU A 33 2.52 0.64 -12.52
CA LEU A 33 2.59 1.45 -11.33
C LEU A 33 3.89 1.18 -10.57
N ALA A 34 4.61 2.26 -10.24
CA ALA A 34 5.90 2.21 -9.59
C ALA A 34 5.76 1.83 -8.12
N THR A 35 6.44 0.77 -7.73
CA THR A 35 6.34 0.19 -6.40
C THR A 35 7.73 -0.05 -5.82
N ASP A 36 7.98 0.43 -4.61
CA ASP A 36 9.17 0.07 -3.84
C ASP A 36 8.87 -1.14 -2.99
N ILE A 37 9.71 -2.18 -3.10
CA ILE A 37 9.53 -3.44 -2.40
C ILE A 37 10.67 -3.64 -1.42
N TYR A 38 10.32 -3.65 -0.13
CA TYR A 38 11.21 -3.89 0.99
C TYR A 38 11.09 -5.37 1.40
N ARG A 39 12.20 -6.07 1.48
CA ARG A 39 12.21 -7.47 1.91
C ARG A 39 13.27 -7.72 2.96
N PRO A 40 13.05 -8.72 3.86
CA PRO A 40 14.10 -9.20 4.71
C PRO A 40 15.34 -9.58 3.89
N ALA A 41 16.51 -9.28 4.41
CA ALA A 41 17.78 -9.65 3.80
C ALA A 41 18.61 -10.53 4.75
N LEU A 42 19.46 -11.34 4.15
CA LEU A 42 20.48 -12.11 4.83
C LEU A 42 21.64 -11.19 5.29
N GLU A 43 22.56 -11.72 6.09
CA GLU A 43 23.71 -10.95 6.58
C GLU A 43 24.62 -10.45 5.46
N ASN A 44 24.73 -11.20 4.36
CA ASN A 44 25.48 -10.81 3.17
C ASN A 44 24.79 -9.73 2.31
N GLY A 45 23.56 -9.33 2.67
CA GLY A 45 22.77 -8.33 1.96
C GLY A 45 21.87 -8.89 0.87
N ASP A 46 21.93 -10.18 0.57
CA ASP A 46 21.03 -10.82 -0.39
C ASP A 46 19.59 -10.90 0.16
N PRO A 47 18.58 -10.85 -0.72
CA PRO A 47 17.20 -11.06 -0.30
C PRO A 47 17.04 -12.43 0.38
N ALA A 48 16.41 -12.46 1.55
CA ALA A 48 16.05 -13.73 2.18
C ALA A 48 15.00 -14.47 1.32
N PRO A 49 15.03 -15.82 1.30
CA PRO A 49 14.25 -16.60 0.33
C PRO A 49 12.72 -16.52 0.54
N GLY A 50 12.23 -16.19 1.72
CA GLY A 50 10.80 -16.20 2.02
C GLY A 50 10.26 -17.63 2.29
N PRO A 51 8.92 -17.88 2.15
CA PRO A 51 7.91 -16.90 1.73
C PRO A 51 7.44 -15.98 2.86
N PHE A 52 7.16 -14.72 2.54
CA PHE A 52 6.74 -13.69 3.49
C PHE A 52 5.27 -13.28 3.28
N PRO A 53 4.52 -12.95 4.34
CA PRO A 53 3.28 -12.19 4.20
C PRO A 53 3.62 -10.79 3.70
N VAL A 54 2.74 -10.21 2.88
CA VAL A 54 2.96 -8.91 2.25
C VAL A 54 2.12 -7.85 2.91
N ILE A 55 2.69 -6.67 3.13
CA ILE A 55 1.97 -5.45 3.50
C ILE A 55 2.05 -4.49 2.32
N LEU A 56 0.89 -4.01 1.85
CA LEU A 56 0.77 -3.05 0.77
C LEU A 56 0.25 -1.71 1.29
N THR A 57 0.94 -0.63 0.94
CA THR A 57 0.44 0.74 1.04
C THR A 57 0.45 1.38 -0.35
N ARG A 58 -0.66 2.04 -0.72
CA ARG A 58 -0.76 2.82 -1.96
C ARG A 58 -0.93 4.29 -1.62
N THR A 59 -0.17 5.16 -2.28
CA THR A 59 -0.09 6.58 -1.90
C THR A 59 -0.17 7.53 -3.09
N SER A 60 -0.89 8.62 -2.92
CA SER A 60 -0.91 9.77 -3.83
C SER A 60 0.16 10.81 -3.50
N TYR A 61 0.85 10.64 -2.38
CA TYR A 61 1.74 11.67 -1.81
C TYR A 61 3.20 11.53 -2.25
N ASP A 62 3.48 10.67 -3.23
CA ASP A 62 4.82 10.29 -3.63
C ASP A 62 5.52 9.40 -2.57
N LYS A 63 5.80 8.14 -2.94
CA LYS A 63 6.46 7.17 -2.05
C LYS A 63 7.89 7.56 -1.66
N SER A 64 8.51 8.48 -2.42
CA SER A 64 9.83 9.02 -2.13
C SER A 64 9.81 10.25 -1.23
N ASN A 65 8.62 10.79 -0.92
CA ASN A 65 8.49 11.97 -0.08
C ASN A 65 8.84 11.68 1.39
N PRO A 66 9.94 12.23 1.91
CA PRO A 66 10.40 11.93 3.28
C PRO A 66 9.42 12.40 4.36
N ALA A 67 8.55 13.39 4.07
CA ALA A 67 7.54 13.85 5.01
C ALA A 67 6.45 12.79 5.28
N MET A 68 6.26 11.84 4.39
CA MET A 68 5.29 10.74 4.54
C MET A 68 5.81 9.60 5.41
N GLN A 69 7.10 9.56 5.72
CA GLN A 69 7.76 8.54 6.55
C GLN A 69 7.45 7.08 6.14
N VAL A 70 7.14 6.85 4.89
CA VAL A 70 6.78 5.51 4.39
C VAL A 70 7.99 4.57 4.38
N GLU A 71 9.19 5.09 4.12
CA GLU A 71 10.42 4.30 4.11
C GLU A 71 10.78 3.74 5.49
N PRO A 72 10.77 4.52 6.60
CA PRO A 72 10.95 3.97 7.94
C PRO A 72 9.94 2.86 8.28
N VAL A 73 8.67 3.02 7.87
CA VAL A 73 7.63 2.01 8.09
C VAL A 73 7.92 0.76 7.26
N GLY A 74 8.31 0.91 5.99
CA GLY A 74 8.71 -0.19 5.13
C GLY A 74 9.87 -1.00 5.72
N ASN A 75 10.92 -0.32 6.16
CA ASN A 75 12.08 -0.92 6.81
C ASN A 75 11.70 -1.64 8.12
N PHE A 76 10.86 -1.02 8.94
CA PHE A 76 10.42 -1.62 10.20
C PHE A 76 9.73 -2.97 9.99
N PHE A 77 8.70 -3.02 9.15
CA PHE A 77 7.97 -4.27 8.92
C PHE A 77 8.81 -5.32 8.19
N ALA A 78 9.66 -4.89 7.24
CA ALA A 78 10.56 -5.83 6.56
C ALA A 78 11.56 -6.45 7.52
N ALA A 79 12.13 -5.68 8.44
CA ALA A 79 13.01 -6.20 9.49
C ALA A 79 12.30 -7.19 10.44
N HIS A 80 10.95 -7.16 10.47
CA HIS A 80 10.12 -8.07 11.28
C HIS A 80 9.49 -9.20 10.47
N GLY A 81 10.03 -9.52 9.30
CA GLY A 81 9.66 -10.72 8.53
C GLY A 81 8.45 -10.55 7.61
N TYR A 82 8.14 -9.34 7.19
CA TYR A 82 7.18 -9.05 6.13
C TYR A 82 7.90 -8.66 4.85
N ALA A 83 7.29 -8.88 3.71
CA ALA A 83 7.59 -8.09 2.52
C ALA A 83 6.68 -6.87 2.53
N VAL A 84 7.20 -5.68 2.22
CA VAL A 84 6.41 -4.45 2.20
C VAL A 84 6.46 -3.84 0.82
N ALA A 85 5.31 -3.52 0.27
CA ALA A 85 5.17 -2.83 -1.00
C ALA A 85 4.59 -1.44 -0.76
N ILE A 86 5.27 -0.41 -1.28
CA ILE A 86 4.81 0.97 -1.23
C ILE A 86 4.69 1.45 -2.66
N GLN A 87 3.46 1.71 -3.12
CA GLN A 87 3.13 2.00 -4.50
C GLN A 87 2.63 3.42 -4.68
N ASP A 88 3.19 4.14 -5.64
CA ASP A 88 2.60 5.36 -6.14
C ASP A 88 1.31 5.06 -6.92
N LEU A 89 0.27 5.85 -6.70
CA LEU A 89 -0.95 5.76 -7.48
C LEU A 89 -0.70 6.11 -8.95
N ARG A 90 -1.62 5.71 -9.80
CA ARG A 90 -1.67 6.04 -11.21
C ARG A 90 -1.44 7.54 -11.45
N GLY A 91 -0.47 7.89 -12.30
CA GLY A 91 -0.09 9.27 -12.61
C GLY A 91 0.51 10.06 -11.45
N ARG A 92 1.04 9.37 -10.43
CA ARG A 92 1.77 9.97 -9.31
C ARG A 92 3.17 9.41 -9.21
N GLY A 93 4.09 10.24 -8.71
CA GLY A 93 5.50 9.87 -8.56
C GLY A 93 6.06 9.28 -9.85
N GLU A 94 6.56 8.05 -9.77
CA GLU A 94 7.14 7.32 -10.91
C GLU A 94 6.14 6.38 -11.62
N SER A 95 4.85 6.40 -11.24
CA SER A 95 3.80 5.61 -11.89
C SER A 95 3.36 6.23 -13.21
N GLU A 96 3.02 5.36 -14.17
CA GLU A 96 2.56 5.79 -15.49
C GLU A 96 1.14 6.39 -15.45
N ASP A 97 0.76 7.06 -16.56
CA ASP A 97 -0.52 7.71 -16.80
C ASP A 97 -0.66 9.10 -16.15
N VAL A 98 -1.86 9.66 -16.26
CA VAL A 98 -2.21 10.94 -15.64
C VAL A 98 -3.12 10.67 -14.45
N GLY A 99 -2.61 10.89 -13.24
CA GLY A 99 -3.37 10.72 -12.01
C GLY A 99 -4.24 11.94 -11.73
N ASN A 100 -5.46 11.67 -11.32
CA ASN A 100 -6.30 12.70 -10.73
C ASN A 100 -6.36 12.50 -9.22
N TYR A 101 -5.72 13.38 -8.49
CA TYR A 101 -5.59 13.31 -7.03
C TYR A 101 -6.94 13.23 -6.30
N HIS A 102 -8.00 13.76 -6.91
CA HIS A 102 -9.30 13.95 -6.26
C HIS A 102 -10.34 12.89 -6.62
N HIS A 103 -10.00 11.91 -7.46
CA HIS A 103 -10.92 10.84 -7.80
C HIS A 103 -10.98 9.75 -6.72
N VAL A 104 -11.51 10.11 -5.58
CA VAL A 104 -11.85 9.19 -4.49
C VAL A 104 -12.81 8.09 -4.94
N ALA A 105 -13.54 8.34 -6.00
CA ALA A 105 -14.49 7.40 -6.61
C ALA A 105 -14.01 6.86 -7.97
N ASN A 106 -12.71 7.01 -8.32
CA ASN A 106 -12.22 6.47 -9.57
C ASN A 106 -12.36 4.94 -9.58
N PRO A 107 -13.13 4.35 -10.49
CA PRO A 107 -13.24 2.90 -10.63
C PRO A 107 -11.89 2.20 -10.82
N GLU A 108 -10.94 2.86 -11.48
CA GLU A 108 -9.60 2.35 -11.74
C GLU A 108 -8.79 2.19 -10.47
N GLU A 109 -9.00 3.05 -9.47
CA GLU A 109 -8.29 2.98 -8.19
C GLU A 109 -8.50 1.62 -7.50
N GLY A 110 -9.73 1.12 -7.51
CA GLY A 110 -10.06 -0.19 -6.98
C GLY A 110 -9.47 -1.33 -7.83
N HIS A 111 -9.49 -1.18 -9.15
CA HIS A 111 -8.92 -2.16 -10.09
C HIS A 111 -7.40 -2.22 -9.98
N ASP A 112 -6.73 -1.08 -9.91
CA ASP A 112 -5.28 -0.98 -9.69
C ASP A 112 -4.88 -1.64 -8.35
N GLY A 113 -5.69 -1.40 -7.30
CA GLY A 113 -5.48 -2.03 -6.01
C GLY A 113 -5.63 -3.56 -6.06
N TYR A 114 -6.67 -4.04 -6.74
CA TYR A 114 -6.88 -5.47 -6.97
C TYR A 114 -5.69 -6.09 -7.71
N ASP A 115 -5.30 -5.53 -8.85
CA ASP A 115 -4.22 -6.05 -9.68
C ASP A 115 -2.89 -6.07 -8.92
N THR A 116 -2.61 -5.03 -8.14
CA THR A 116 -1.41 -4.96 -7.30
C THR A 116 -1.41 -6.04 -6.21
N VAL A 117 -2.55 -6.26 -5.53
CA VAL A 117 -2.68 -7.31 -4.50
C VAL A 117 -2.39 -8.69 -5.09
N GLU A 118 -3.02 -9.03 -6.22
CA GLU A 118 -2.84 -10.34 -6.84
C GLU A 118 -1.43 -10.51 -7.43
N TRP A 119 -0.86 -9.45 -8.01
CA TRP A 119 0.53 -9.50 -8.47
C TRP A 119 1.51 -9.77 -7.34
N LEU A 120 1.35 -9.09 -6.20
CA LEU A 120 2.20 -9.28 -5.03
C LEU A 120 2.04 -10.68 -4.42
N ALA A 121 0.81 -11.19 -4.39
CA ALA A 121 0.53 -12.53 -3.89
C ALA A 121 1.20 -13.62 -4.72
N ALA A 122 1.31 -13.41 -6.03
CA ALA A 122 1.89 -14.37 -6.98
C ALA A 122 3.43 -14.38 -6.99
N GLN A 123 4.08 -13.47 -6.27
CA GLN A 123 5.56 -13.42 -6.29
C GLN A 123 6.18 -14.61 -5.57
N PRO A 124 7.32 -15.14 -6.05
CA PRO A 124 7.95 -16.32 -5.46
C PRO A 124 8.40 -16.15 -4.01
N TRP A 125 8.59 -14.92 -3.56
CA TRP A 125 8.93 -14.57 -2.18
C TRP A 125 7.70 -14.30 -1.29
N SER A 126 6.50 -14.33 -1.86
CA SER A 126 5.22 -14.12 -1.16
C SER A 126 4.62 -15.44 -0.68
N ASN A 127 3.98 -15.43 0.48
CA ASN A 127 3.19 -16.57 0.95
C ASN A 127 1.72 -16.54 0.46
N GLY A 128 1.41 -15.69 -0.51
CA GLY A 128 0.07 -15.53 -1.08
C GLY A 128 -0.92 -14.76 -0.21
N LYS A 129 -0.47 -14.16 0.90
CA LYS A 129 -1.33 -13.39 1.80
C LYS A 129 -0.91 -11.93 1.81
N VAL A 130 -1.81 -11.04 1.44
CA VAL A 130 -1.58 -9.60 1.42
C VAL A 130 -2.47 -8.92 2.46
N GLY A 131 -1.87 -8.04 3.25
CA GLY A 131 -2.59 -7.07 4.08
C GLY A 131 -2.40 -5.68 3.47
N MET A 132 -3.43 -4.83 3.52
CA MET A 132 -3.32 -3.43 3.13
C MET A 132 -3.38 -2.52 4.34
N VAL A 133 -2.59 -1.45 4.30
CA VAL A 133 -2.54 -0.43 5.36
C VAL A 133 -2.66 0.94 4.71
N GLY A 134 -3.55 1.77 5.22
CA GLY A 134 -3.69 3.13 4.74
C GLY A 134 -4.23 4.08 5.79
N THR A 135 -3.71 5.31 5.77
CA THR A 135 -4.20 6.45 6.55
C THR A 135 -4.59 7.56 5.58
N SER A 136 -5.67 8.28 5.86
CA SER A 136 -6.17 9.38 5.03
C SER A 136 -6.46 8.91 3.60
N HIS A 137 -5.88 9.51 2.57
CA HIS A 137 -6.10 9.12 1.17
C HIS A 137 -5.64 7.68 0.88
N SER A 138 -4.55 7.21 1.48
CA SER A 138 -4.11 5.80 1.35
C SER A 138 -5.14 4.82 1.92
N ALA A 139 -5.92 5.23 2.94
CA ALA A 139 -7.02 4.44 3.47
C ALA A 139 -8.21 4.38 2.49
N VAL A 140 -8.47 5.47 1.76
CA VAL A 140 -9.46 5.47 0.66
C VAL A 140 -9.06 4.47 -0.42
N CYS A 141 -7.78 4.44 -0.81
CA CYS A 141 -7.26 3.48 -1.79
C CYS A 141 -7.39 2.04 -1.28
N THR A 142 -7.16 1.81 0.01
CA THR A 142 -7.35 0.51 0.66
C THR A 142 -8.82 0.07 0.60
N ASN A 143 -9.76 0.98 0.90
CA ASN A 143 -11.19 0.72 0.77
C ASN A 143 -11.58 0.38 -0.69
N ALA A 144 -11.11 1.17 -1.65
CA ALA A 144 -11.41 0.97 -3.06
C ALA A 144 -10.94 -0.42 -3.54
N ALA A 145 -9.74 -0.83 -3.15
CA ALA A 145 -9.21 -2.17 -3.45
C ALA A 145 -10.03 -3.27 -2.76
N ALA A 146 -10.36 -3.12 -1.47
CA ALA A 146 -11.12 -4.10 -0.71
C ALA A 146 -12.52 -4.33 -1.29
N LEU A 147 -13.18 -3.28 -1.80
CA LEU A 147 -14.49 -3.37 -2.47
C LEU A 147 -14.44 -4.21 -3.77
N LYS A 148 -13.27 -4.37 -4.38
CA LYS A 148 -13.09 -5.27 -5.54
C LYS A 148 -12.85 -6.72 -5.12
N ASN A 149 -12.74 -6.99 -3.83
CA ASN A 149 -12.63 -8.32 -3.23
C ASN A 149 -11.50 -9.19 -3.82
N PRO A 150 -10.24 -8.70 -3.83
CA PRO A 150 -9.14 -9.53 -4.33
C PRO A 150 -8.95 -10.75 -3.40
N PRO A 151 -8.89 -11.98 -3.97
CA PRO A 151 -8.85 -13.21 -3.17
C PRO A 151 -7.65 -13.30 -2.22
N SER A 152 -6.54 -12.65 -2.57
CA SER A 152 -5.31 -12.68 -1.77
C SER A 152 -5.28 -11.62 -0.65
N LEU A 153 -6.22 -10.68 -0.61
CA LEU A 153 -6.35 -9.71 0.48
C LEU A 153 -6.92 -10.40 1.72
N LYS A 154 -6.14 -10.41 2.82
CA LYS A 154 -6.53 -11.10 4.07
C LYS A 154 -6.81 -10.16 5.23
N ALA A 155 -6.32 -8.92 5.17
CA ALA A 155 -6.52 -7.91 6.19
C ALA A 155 -6.46 -6.52 5.57
N ALA A 156 -7.20 -5.58 6.13
CA ALA A 156 -7.12 -4.17 5.78
C ALA A 156 -7.12 -3.33 7.07
N TRP A 157 -6.14 -2.47 7.20
CA TRP A 157 -6.11 -1.43 8.23
C TRP A 157 -6.45 -0.10 7.58
N ILE A 158 -7.57 0.46 7.97
CA ILE A 158 -8.14 1.67 7.37
C ILE A 158 -8.28 2.69 8.47
N ASP A 159 -7.44 3.72 8.41
CA ASP A 159 -7.43 4.78 9.40
C ASP A 159 -7.76 6.12 8.77
N SER A 160 -8.65 6.88 9.42
CA SER A 160 -9.00 8.26 9.02
C SER A 160 -9.49 8.36 7.58
N ALA A 161 -10.23 7.36 7.08
CA ALA A 161 -10.87 7.39 5.77
C ALA A 161 -12.36 7.64 5.89
N PRO A 162 -12.95 8.39 4.95
CA PRO A 162 -14.39 8.48 4.82
C PRO A 162 -14.96 7.14 4.34
N THR A 163 -16.13 6.78 4.87
CA THR A 163 -16.91 5.66 4.36
C THR A 163 -17.63 6.00 3.05
N SER A 164 -17.81 7.29 2.79
CA SER A 164 -18.41 7.84 1.58
C SER A 164 -17.68 9.14 1.22
N GLY A 165 -17.18 9.23 -0.01
CA GLY A 165 -16.49 10.44 -0.48
C GLY A 165 -17.42 11.67 -0.51
N LEU A 166 -18.72 11.46 -0.72
CA LEU A 166 -19.69 12.54 -0.80
C LEU A 166 -20.02 13.12 0.58
N ASP A 167 -20.24 12.26 1.57
CA ASP A 167 -20.79 12.69 2.86
C ASP A 167 -19.71 13.18 3.83
N TRP A 168 -18.47 12.83 3.61
CA TRP A 168 -17.41 13.14 4.56
C TRP A 168 -16.36 14.11 4.05
N GLN A 169 -15.86 13.94 2.83
CA GLN A 169 -14.83 14.85 2.29
C GLN A 169 -15.42 16.13 1.73
N CYS A 170 -16.53 16.04 0.99
CA CYS A 170 -17.09 17.17 0.28
C CYS A 170 -18.29 17.81 0.97
N ARG A 171 -19.09 17.02 1.70
CA ARG A 171 -20.35 17.49 2.31
C ARG A 171 -20.60 16.81 3.65
N ARG A 172 -20.29 17.48 4.75
CA ARG A 172 -20.71 17.04 6.09
C ARG A 172 -22.16 17.41 6.35
N GLY A 173 -23.05 16.42 6.45
CA GLY A 173 -24.48 16.68 6.69
C GLY A 173 -25.11 17.59 5.62
N GLY A 174 -24.64 17.48 4.37
CA GLY A 174 -25.12 18.33 3.27
C GLY A 174 -24.39 19.66 3.10
N ALA A 175 -23.63 20.13 4.09
CA ALA A 175 -22.86 21.37 4.01
C ALA A 175 -21.50 21.13 3.32
N MET A 176 -21.13 21.97 2.36
CA MET A 176 -19.86 21.86 1.66
C MET A 176 -18.69 22.18 2.61
N ALA A 177 -17.69 21.28 2.65
CA ALA A 177 -16.49 21.48 3.45
C ALA A 177 -15.52 22.47 2.76
N MET A 178 -15.87 23.74 2.77
CA MET A 178 -15.13 24.80 2.08
C MET A 178 -13.66 24.92 2.49
N GLN A 179 -13.31 24.49 3.71
CA GLN A 179 -11.93 24.56 4.20
C GLN A 179 -11.00 23.53 3.53
N MET A 180 -11.54 22.42 3.04
CA MET A 180 -10.73 21.39 2.40
C MET A 180 -10.56 21.62 0.90
N PHE A 181 -11.47 22.35 0.26
CA PHE A 181 -11.43 22.59 -1.18
C PHE A 181 -10.19 23.36 -1.64
N PRO A 182 -9.78 24.49 -1.00
CA PRO A 182 -8.59 25.21 -1.42
C PRO A 182 -7.27 24.50 -1.14
N ALA A 183 -7.27 23.53 -0.23
CA ALA A 183 -6.06 22.76 0.10
C ALA A 183 -5.87 21.55 -0.82
N LEU A 184 -6.88 21.21 -1.64
CA LEU A 184 -6.90 20.05 -2.52
C LEU A 184 -6.74 20.43 -4.00
N PHE A 185 -6.79 21.73 -4.33
CA PHE A 185 -6.57 22.34 -5.63
C PHE A 185 -5.43 23.35 -5.55
#